data_4737c86c8384fd03a79634adae13b3c2
#
_entry.id   4737c86c8384fd03a79634adae13b3c2
#
_cell.length_a   1.000
_cell.length_b   1.000
_cell.length_c   1.000
_cell.angle_alpha   90.00
_cell.angle_beta   90.00
_cell.angle_gamma   90.00
#
_symmetry.space_group_name_H-M   'P 1'
#
loop_
_entity.id
_entity.type
_entity.pdbx_description
1 polymer ?
#
loop_
_entity_poly.entity_id
_entity_poly.type
_entity_poly.pdbx_seq_one_letter_code
_entity_poly.pdbx_strand_id
1 'polypeptide(L)'
;MAMYLGLDVSDKTTHLCVVDEAGVIGWRGVCATDPETIAKTIARHCDDVGRVVLETGALSAFLYHGLAERGVPVVCICARHAKGVLSARVNKSDPHDAEGLAQLARTGWFRQVHIKDSATHLDRARLKVREQLVRAHGAMRNQLRGLLKLFGLRLGSATTPAKRVERLQALFGQRPELEAVLVPLVTSLAALEAQSAASSRELKRRAAADPVCARLMTVPGVGPVNAMTFKASVEDPGRFARGEDVGAFAGLVPRRFQSGERDTKGRISKAGDAMLRHALYEAANSLLARVKRDCALRRWGLALAQTKGAKRARVAVARKLAALLHTLWRTETSFRWA
;
A
#
# COMPACT_ATOMS: atom_id res chain seq x y z
N MET A 1 16.01 35.58 -8.38
CA MET A 1 14.60 35.56 -7.95
C MET A 1 14.15 34.12 -8.06
N ALA A 2 13.77 33.48 -6.94
CA ALA A 2 13.48 32.06 -6.92
C ALA A 2 12.22 31.73 -7.72
N MET A 3 12.30 30.69 -8.56
CA MET A 3 11.19 30.19 -9.38
C MET A 3 10.60 28.91 -8.80
N TYR A 4 9.29 28.78 -8.88
CA TYR A 4 8.54 27.66 -8.34
C TYR A 4 7.80 26.94 -9.46
N LEU A 5 7.90 25.61 -9.47
CA LEU A 5 7.38 24.82 -10.58
C LEU A 5 6.35 23.80 -10.13
N GLY A 6 5.32 23.61 -10.96
CA GLY A 6 4.37 22.53 -10.84
C GLY A 6 4.49 21.58 -12.03
N LEU A 7 4.53 20.27 -11.73
CA LEU A 7 4.55 19.22 -12.73
C LEU A 7 3.24 18.44 -12.65
N ASP A 8 2.38 18.58 -13.67
CA ASP A 8 1.24 17.69 -13.84
C ASP A 8 1.64 16.54 -14.77
N VAL A 9 1.71 15.34 -14.20
CA VAL A 9 2.37 14.16 -14.80
C VAL A 9 1.34 13.22 -15.38
N SER A 10 1.38 13.04 -16.70
CA SER A 10 0.69 11.98 -17.44
C SER A 10 1.68 10.85 -17.83
N ASP A 11 1.17 9.79 -18.39
CA ASP A 11 1.98 8.62 -18.78
C ASP A 11 3.07 8.96 -19.81
N LYS A 12 2.78 9.80 -20.80
CA LYS A 12 3.68 10.14 -21.89
C LYS A 12 4.23 11.57 -21.84
N THR A 13 3.44 12.49 -21.32
CA THR A 13 3.76 13.92 -21.30
C THR A 13 3.55 14.51 -19.92
N THR A 14 4.38 15.47 -19.56
CA THR A 14 4.28 16.25 -18.32
C THR A 14 4.07 17.71 -18.69
N HIS A 15 3.00 18.30 -18.14
CA HIS A 15 2.78 19.74 -18.22
C HIS A 15 3.56 20.45 -17.10
N LEU A 16 4.25 21.52 -17.48
CA LEU A 16 5.03 22.34 -16.56
C LEU A 16 4.46 23.76 -16.50
N CYS A 17 4.44 24.32 -15.31
CA CYS A 17 4.18 25.72 -15.10
C CYS A 17 5.23 26.29 -14.15
N VAL A 18 5.79 27.45 -14.50
CA VAL A 18 6.77 28.20 -13.74
C VAL A 18 6.13 29.49 -13.24
N VAL A 19 6.23 29.75 -11.94
CA VAL A 19 5.79 31.02 -11.33
C VAL A 19 6.93 31.63 -10.55
N ASP A 20 6.93 32.98 -10.46
CA ASP A 20 7.86 33.72 -9.62
C ASP A 20 7.39 33.82 -8.15
N GLU A 21 8.10 34.53 -7.32
CA GLU A 21 7.77 34.75 -5.91
C GLU A 21 6.43 35.52 -5.72
N ALA A 22 6.04 36.34 -6.69
CA ALA A 22 4.75 37.02 -6.67
C ALA A 22 3.59 36.15 -7.13
N GLY A 23 3.90 34.97 -7.71
CA GLY A 23 2.93 34.04 -8.27
C GLY A 23 2.53 34.34 -9.71
N VAL A 24 3.27 35.23 -10.38
CA VAL A 24 3.08 35.56 -11.79
C VAL A 24 3.70 34.42 -12.64
N ILE A 25 2.98 34.03 -13.68
CA ILE A 25 3.42 32.95 -14.57
C ILE A 25 4.51 33.47 -15.49
N GLY A 26 5.71 32.92 -15.36
CA GLY A 26 6.83 33.22 -16.24
C GLY A 26 6.83 32.37 -17.49
N TRP A 27 6.44 31.09 -17.37
CA TRP A 27 6.46 30.14 -18.50
C TRP A 27 5.51 28.96 -18.28
N ARG A 28 5.02 28.40 -19.38
CA ARG A 28 4.28 27.13 -19.45
C ARG A 28 4.75 26.31 -20.62
N GLY A 29 4.77 24.99 -20.46
CA GLY A 29 5.11 24.09 -21.56
C GLY A 29 4.78 22.64 -21.27
N VAL A 30 5.10 21.82 -22.24
CA VAL A 30 4.91 20.37 -22.19
C VAL A 30 6.18 19.70 -22.68
N CYS A 31 6.58 18.61 -22.00
CA CYS A 31 7.68 17.76 -22.45
C CYS A 31 7.36 16.29 -22.24
N ALA A 32 8.23 15.40 -22.71
CA ALA A 32 8.10 13.97 -22.43
C ALA A 32 8.25 13.69 -20.92
N THR A 33 7.50 12.71 -20.42
CA THR A 33 7.56 12.25 -19.02
C THR A 33 8.81 11.39 -18.79
N ASP A 34 9.94 12.06 -18.77
CA ASP A 34 11.27 11.50 -18.57
C ASP A 34 12.09 12.46 -17.69
N PRO A 35 12.80 11.97 -16.64
CA PRO A 35 13.54 12.83 -15.72
C PRO A 35 14.58 13.71 -16.38
N GLU A 36 15.29 13.20 -17.38
CA GLU A 36 16.32 13.96 -18.09
C GLU A 36 15.71 15.09 -18.92
N THR A 37 14.65 14.77 -19.67
CA THR A 37 13.93 15.74 -20.51
C THR A 37 13.28 16.84 -19.65
N ILE A 38 12.67 16.46 -18.53
CA ILE A 38 12.08 17.41 -17.58
C ILE A 38 13.17 18.32 -16.98
N ALA A 39 14.29 17.75 -16.52
CA ALA A 39 15.38 18.53 -15.93
C ALA A 39 16.01 19.49 -16.96
N LYS A 40 16.24 19.07 -18.20
CA LYS A 40 16.71 19.94 -19.29
C LYS A 40 15.72 21.06 -19.61
N THR A 41 14.42 20.76 -19.59
CA THR A 41 13.36 21.76 -19.81
C THR A 41 13.35 22.78 -18.68
N ILE A 42 13.46 22.34 -17.43
CA ILE A 42 13.56 23.24 -16.27
C ILE A 42 14.79 24.16 -16.39
N ALA A 43 15.97 23.59 -16.63
CA ALA A 43 17.21 24.35 -16.75
C ALA A 43 17.21 25.37 -17.89
N ARG A 44 16.44 25.15 -18.95
CA ARG A 44 16.30 26.09 -20.09
C ARG A 44 15.46 27.33 -19.73
N HIS A 45 14.51 27.20 -18.80
CA HIS A 45 13.52 28.22 -18.51
C HIS A 45 13.63 28.80 -17.10
N CYS A 46 14.54 28.28 -16.27
CA CYS A 46 14.70 28.72 -14.88
C CYS A 46 16.17 28.67 -14.48
N ASP A 47 16.72 29.84 -14.13
CA ASP A 47 18.11 29.95 -13.63
C ASP A 47 18.21 29.63 -12.12
N ASP A 48 17.18 30.00 -11.35
CA ASP A 48 17.14 29.83 -9.89
C ASP A 48 15.86 29.09 -9.49
N VAL A 49 15.97 27.78 -9.27
CA VAL A 49 14.84 26.90 -8.95
C VAL A 49 14.70 26.74 -7.44
N GLY A 50 13.72 27.39 -6.84
CA GLY A 50 13.43 27.29 -5.42
C GLY A 50 12.78 25.95 -5.04
N ARG A 51 11.81 25.48 -5.81
CA ARG A 51 11.11 24.19 -5.57
C ARG A 51 10.32 23.73 -6.79
N VAL A 52 10.38 22.42 -7.02
CA VAL A 52 9.57 21.72 -8.02
C VAL A 52 8.60 20.77 -7.32
N VAL A 53 7.31 20.84 -7.63
CA VAL A 53 6.28 20.01 -7.00
C VAL A 53 5.62 19.10 -8.04
N LEU A 54 5.48 17.82 -7.67
CA LEU A 54 4.62 16.86 -8.37
C LEU A 54 3.71 16.15 -7.36
N GLU A 55 2.56 15.68 -7.81
CA GLU A 55 1.66 14.92 -6.94
C GLU A 55 1.95 13.42 -6.95
N THR A 56 1.47 12.69 -5.90
CA THR A 56 1.59 11.22 -5.84
C THR A 56 0.79 10.57 -6.96
N GLY A 57 1.47 9.84 -7.82
CA GLY A 57 0.94 9.07 -8.94
C GLY A 57 1.77 7.82 -9.23
N ALA A 58 1.46 7.12 -10.31
CA ALA A 58 2.16 5.89 -10.70
C ALA A 58 3.64 6.11 -10.96
N LEU A 59 4.02 7.23 -11.58
CA LEU A 59 5.38 7.59 -11.97
C LEU A 59 6.11 8.47 -10.94
N SER A 60 5.44 8.85 -9.83
CA SER A 60 6.00 9.84 -8.90
C SER A 60 7.34 9.43 -8.28
N ALA A 61 7.55 8.14 -7.95
CA ALA A 61 8.82 7.68 -7.41
C ALA A 61 9.95 7.71 -8.47
N PHE A 62 9.66 7.25 -9.68
CA PHE A 62 10.61 7.28 -10.81
C PHE A 62 11.07 8.71 -11.11
N LEU A 63 10.13 9.62 -11.25
CA LEU A 63 10.44 11.03 -11.53
C LEU A 63 11.12 11.73 -10.36
N TYR A 64 10.68 11.46 -9.13
CA TYR A 64 11.30 12.04 -7.93
C TYR A 64 12.79 11.67 -7.85
N HIS A 65 13.12 10.38 -7.94
CA HIS A 65 14.51 9.94 -7.85
C HIS A 65 15.34 10.46 -9.03
N GLY A 66 14.83 10.32 -10.26
CA GLY A 66 15.56 10.78 -11.44
C GLY A 66 15.78 12.29 -11.50
N LEU A 67 14.86 13.10 -10.98
CA LEU A 67 15.03 14.55 -10.87
C LEU A 67 15.98 14.94 -9.73
N ALA A 68 15.85 14.29 -8.56
CA ALA A 68 16.74 14.53 -7.43
C ALA A 68 18.20 14.19 -7.75
N GLU A 69 18.47 13.08 -8.47
CA GLU A 69 19.80 12.70 -8.95
C GLU A 69 20.42 13.77 -9.90
N ARG A 70 19.59 14.59 -10.52
CA ARG A 70 20.01 15.70 -11.40
C ARG A 70 20.04 17.06 -10.69
N GLY A 71 19.96 17.04 -9.35
CA GLY A 71 20.04 18.26 -8.55
C GLY A 71 18.76 19.13 -8.56
N VAL A 72 17.65 18.65 -9.12
CA VAL A 72 16.37 19.39 -9.10
C VAL A 72 15.77 19.33 -7.69
N PRO A 73 15.38 20.47 -7.06
CA PRO A 73 14.78 20.50 -5.72
C PRO A 73 13.31 20.04 -5.76
N VAL A 74 13.11 18.74 -6.07
CA VAL A 74 11.79 18.15 -6.28
C VAL A 74 11.17 17.70 -4.96
N VAL A 75 9.87 17.97 -4.82
CA VAL A 75 9.03 17.56 -3.69
C VAL A 75 7.78 16.86 -4.21
N CYS A 76 7.50 15.66 -3.67
CA CYS A 76 6.25 14.97 -3.96
C CYS A 76 5.20 15.32 -2.91
N ILE A 77 3.99 15.68 -3.35
CA ILE A 77 2.88 16.08 -2.48
C ILE A 77 1.71 15.11 -2.54
N CYS A 78 0.88 15.12 -1.50
CA CYS A 78 -0.29 14.26 -1.41
C CYS A 78 -1.35 14.66 -2.45
N ALA A 79 -1.66 13.78 -3.41
CA ALA A 79 -2.67 14.01 -4.46
C ALA A 79 -4.06 14.38 -3.90
N ARG A 80 -4.45 13.87 -2.73
CA ARG A 80 -5.72 14.27 -2.09
C ARG A 80 -5.70 15.71 -1.60
N HIS A 81 -4.56 16.17 -1.10
CA HIS A 81 -4.40 17.57 -0.68
C HIS A 81 -4.36 18.48 -1.91
N ALA A 82 -3.57 18.12 -2.94
CA ALA A 82 -3.53 18.84 -4.21
C ALA A 82 -4.94 18.95 -4.81
N LYS A 83 -5.66 17.83 -4.94
CA LYS A 83 -7.04 17.83 -5.43
C LYS A 83 -7.96 18.76 -4.63
N GLY A 84 -7.84 18.82 -3.30
CA GLY A 84 -8.65 19.71 -2.46
C GLY A 84 -8.44 21.17 -2.81
N VAL A 85 -7.21 21.59 -3.18
CA VAL A 85 -6.87 22.96 -3.59
C VAL A 85 -7.29 23.19 -5.04
N LEU A 86 -6.95 22.28 -5.95
CA LEU A 86 -7.21 22.42 -7.38
C LEU A 86 -8.70 22.36 -7.74
N SER A 87 -9.51 21.64 -6.95
CA SER A 87 -10.97 21.52 -7.17
C SER A 87 -11.75 22.82 -6.92
N ALA A 88 -11.12 23.87 -6.41
CA ALA A 88 -11.75 25.20 -6.30
C ALA A 88 -11.97 25.88 -7.67
N ARG A 89 -11.28 25.40 -8.72
CA ARG A 89 -11.46 25.88 -10.10
C ARG A 89 -12.58 25.10 -10.79
N VAL A 90 -13.47 25.82 -11.49
CA VAL A 90 -14.62 25.25 -12.21
C VAL A 90 -14.15 24.41 -13.42
N ASN A 91 -13.13 24.87 -14.15
CA ASN A 91 -12.61 24.19 -15.34
C ASN A 91 -11.31 23.45 -15.01
N LYS A 92 -11.32 22.14 -15.24
CA LYS A 92 -10.15 21.29 -15.11
C LYS A 92 -9.45 21.15 -16.48
N SER A 93 -8.13 21.43 -16.48
CA SER A 93 -7.24 21.13 -17.61
C SER A 93 -5.81 20.92 -17.10
N ASP A 94 -5.01 20.10 -17.76
CA ASP A 94 -3.64 19.80 -17.35
C ASP A 94 -2.75 21.05 -17.18
N PRO A 95 -2.82 22.11 -18.05
CA PRO A 95 -2.10 23.36 -17.81
C PRO A 95 -2.53 24.09 -16.53
N HIS A 96 -3.81 24.03 -16.17
CA HIS A 96 -4.32 24.62 -14.92
C HIS A 96 -3.92 23.81 -13.69
N ASP A 97 -3.84 22.48 -13.82
CA ASP A 97 -3.39 21.61 -12.73
C ASP A 97 -1.89 21.85 -12.47
N ALA A 98 -1.05 21.97 -13.53
CA ALA A 98 0.36 22.35 -13.41
C ALA A 98 0.54 23.73 -12.76
N GLU A 99 -0.27 24.73 -13.14
CA GLU A 99 -0.27 26.07 -12.50
C GLU A 99 -0.61 25.97 -11.02
N GLY A 100 -1.67 25.26 -10.67
CA GLY A 100 -2.06 25.09 -9.27
C GLY A 100 -0.98 24.39 -8.44
N LEU A 101 -0.26 23.41 -9.01
CA LEU A 101 0.90 22.77 -8.38
C LEU A 101 2.07 23.77 -8.22
N ALA A 102 2.31 24.67 -9.18
CA ALA A 102 3.32 25.72 -9.07
C ALA A 102 2.99 26.72 -7.95
N GLN A 103 1.71 27.12 -7.81
CA GLN A 103 1.29 27.97 -6.69
C GLN A 103 1.43 27.25 -5.33
N LEU A 104 1.18 25.94 -5.27
CA LEU A 104 1.47 25.15 -4.08
C LEU A 104 2.97 25.07 -3.80
N ALA A 105 3.81 24.91 -4.84
CA ALA A 105 5.25 24.96 -4.71
C ALA A 105 5.73 26.29 -4.10
N ARG A 106 5.19 27.41 -4.56
CA ARG A 106 5.51 28.76 -4.09
C ARG A 106 5.09 28.99 -2.63
N THR A 107 3.84 28.70 -2.30
CA THR A 107 3.29 28.99 -0.97
C THR A 107 3.77 28.04 0.11
N GLY A 108 4.27 26.84 -0.26
CA GLY A 108 4.60 25.79 0.70
C GLY A 108 3.37 25.17 1.40
N TRP A 109 2.15 25.54 1.01
CA TRP A 109 0.92 25.05 1.64
C TRP A 109 0.49 23.73 1.06
N PHE A 110 1.26 22.68 1.37
CA PHE A 110 0.99 21.31 0.94
C PHE A 110 1.42 20.30 2.01
N ARG A 111 0.95 19.08 1.84
CA ARG A 111 1.41 17.95 2.64
C ARG A 111 2.41 17.15 1.82
N GLN A 112 3.68 17.23 2.17
CA GLN A 112 4.74 16.42 1.57
C GLN A 112 4.53 14.95 1.84
N VAL A 113 4.85 14.12 0.85
CA VAL A 113 4.83 12.67 0.93
C VAL A 113 6.26 12.15 0.84
N HIS A 114 6.61 11.29 1.76
CA HIS A 114 7.88 10.58 1.71
C HIS A 114 7.88 9.60 0.54
N ILE A 115 8.83 9.74 -0.35
CA ILE A 115 9.08 8.81 -1.44
C ILE A 115 10.07 7.76 -0.94
N LYS A 116 9.69 6.51 -1.10
CA LYS A 116 10.49 5.35 -0.68
C LYS A 116 11.65 5.12 -1.63
N ASP A 117 12.72 4.52 -1.11
CA ASP A 117 13.84 4.11 -1.93
C ASP A 117 13.49 2.95 -2.90
N SER A 118 14.38 2.73 -3.88
CA SER A 118 14.18 1.69 -4.90
C SER A 118 14.14 0.28 -4.32
N ALA A 119 14.91 0.00 -3.25
CA ALA A 119 14.93 -1.31 -2.59
C ALA A 119 13.60 -1.58 -1.89
N THR A 120 13.05 -0.59 -1.19
CA THR A 120 11.74 -0.66 -0.56
C THR A 120 10.63 -0.80 -1.60
N HIS A 121 10.72 -0.09 -2.74
CA HIS A 121 9.76 -0.27 -3.84
C HIS A 121 9.81 -1.69 -4.39
N LEU A 122 10.99 -2.30 -4.52
CA LEU A 122 11.14 -3.68 -4.96
C LEU A 122 10.50 -4.67 -3.97
N ASP A 123 10.68 -4.47 -2.66
CA ASP A 123 10.02 -5.30 -1.66
C ASP A 123 8.49 -5.14 -1.68
N ARG A 124 8.00 -3.93 -1.87
CA ARG A 124 6.55 -3.69 -2.09
C ARG A 124 6.02 -4.35 -3.35
N ALA A 125 6.79 -4.36 -4.43
CA ALA A 125 6.43 -5.07 -5.67
C ALA A 125 6.34 -6.59 -5.42
N ARG A 126 7.31 -7.20 -4.73
CA ARG A 126 7.26 -8.63 -4.35
C ARG A 126 6.01 -8.96 -3.53
N LEU A 127 5.67 -8.13 -2.55
CA LEU A 127 4.46 -8.29 -1.73
C LEU A 127 3.18 -8.19 -2.56
N LYS A 128 3.11 -7.23 -3.49
CA LYS A 128 1.95 -7.06 -4.39
C LYS A 128 1.82 -8.22 -5.39
N VAL A 129 2.93 -8.70 -5.95
CA VAL A 129 2.93 -9.86 -6.85
C VAL A 129 2.38 -11.09 -6.12
N ARG A 130 2.89 -11.37 -4.91
CA ARG A 130 2.35 -12.47 -4.09
C ARG A 130 0.86 -12.29 -3.79
N GLU A 131 0.44 -11.11 -3.39
CA GLU A 131 -0.97 -10.81 -3.10
C GLU A 131 -1.85 -11.10 -4.32
N GLN A 132 -1.42 -10.67 -5.50
CA GLN A 132 -2.15 -10.89 -6.75
C GLN A 132 -2.23 -12.38 -7.11
N LEU A 133 -1.14 -13.13 -6.96
CA LEU A 133 -1.11 -14.58 -7.20
C LEU A 133 -2.08 -15.31 -6.25
N VAL A 134 -2.07 -14.98 -4.96
CA VAL A 134 -2.98 -15.57 -3.96
C VAL A 134 -4.44 -15.24 -4.29
N ARG A 135 -4.71 -13.99 -4.69
CA ARG A 135 -6.06 -13.55 -5.06
C ARG A 135 -6.56 -14.25 -6.33
N ALA A 136 -5.73 -14.31 -7.37
CA ALA A 136 -6.06 -14.97 -8.63
C ALA A 136 -6.31 -16.49 -8.41
N HIS A 137 -5.43 -17.16 -7.65
CA HIS A 137 -5.61 -18.55 -7.27
C HIS A 137 -6.95 -18.77 -6.53
N GLY A 138 -7.27 -17.92 -5.55
CA GLY A 138 -8.53 -18.00 -4.80
C GLY A 138 -9.76 -17.81 -5.69
N ALA A 139 -9.75 -16.81 -6.57
CA ALA A 139 -10.83 -16.54 -7.51
C ALA A 139 -11.05 -17.69 -8.49
N MET A 140 -9.97 -18.19 -9.10
CA MET A 140 -10.03 -19.30 -10.04
C MET A 140 -10.51 -20.61 -9.40
N ARG A 141 -10.08 -20.90 -8.17
CA ARG A 141 -10.57 -22.04 -7.38
C ARG A 141 -12.06 -21.94 -7.09
N ASN A 142 -12.57 -20.75 -6.79
CA ASN A 142 -13.99 -20.52 -6.55
C ASN A 142 -14.79 -20.67 -7.85
N GLN A 143 -14.25 -20.20 -8.98
CA GLN A 143 -14.86 -20.36 -10.30
C GLN A 143 -14.98 -21.86 -10.67
N LEU A 144 -13.89 -22.64 -10.50
CA LEU A 144 -13.92 -24.09 -10.74
C LEU A 144 -15.01 -24.78 -9.91
N ARG A 145 -15.11 -24.44 -8.63
CA ARG A 145 -16.16 -24.98 -7.75
C ARG A 145 -17.58 -24.58 -8.20
N GLY A 146 -17.72 -23.37 -8.72
CA GLY A 146 -19.00 -22.88 -9.27
C GLY A 146 -19.41 -23.69 -10.50
N LEU A 147 -18.48 -23.87 -11.45
CA LEU A 147 -18.73 -24.64 -12.67
C LEU A 147 -19.09 -26.10 -12.37
N LEU A 148 -18.35 -26.80 -11.51
CA LEU A 148 -18.68 -28.18 -11.11
C LEU A 148 -20.07 -28.31 -10.50
N LYS A 149 -20.54 -27.31 -9.73
CA LYS A 149 -21.87 -27.33 -9.12
C LYS A 149 -23.01 -27.28 -10.13
N LEU A 150 -22.79 -26.65 -11.31
CA LEU A 150 -23.80 -26.64 -12.39
C LEU A 150 -24.17 -28.05 -12.85
N PHE A 151 -23.23 -28.99 -12.70
CA PHE A 151 -23.39 -30.40 -13.08
C PHE A 151 -23.64 -31.31 -11.86
N GLY A 152 -24.00 -30.74 -10.70
CA GLY A 152 -24.24 -31.50 -9.47
C GLY A 152 -22.97 -32.03 -8.79
N LEU A 153 -21.77 -31.72 -9.32
CA LEU A 153 -20.49 -32.20 -8.81
C LEU A 153 -19.97 -31.29 -7.69
N ARG A 154 -19.34 -31.91 -6.68
CA ARG A 154 -18.79 -31.19 -5.52
C ARG A 154 -17.34 -31.60 -5.28
N LEU A 155 -16.42 -30.67 -5.45
CA LEU A 155 -14.99 -30.90 -5.18
C LEU A 155 -14.66 -31.16 -3.69
N GLY A 156 -15.54 -30.73 -2.78
CA GLY A 156 -15.33 -30.84 -1.34
C GLY A 156 -14.18 -29.98 -0.81
N SER A 157 -13.73 -30.27 0.41
CA SER A 157 -12.61 -29.63 1.06
C SER A 157 -11.30 -30.37 0.80
N ALA A 158 -10.67 -30.20 -0.37
CA ALA A 158 -9.34 -30.72 -0.63
C ALA A 158 -8.30 -29.80 0.02
N THR A 159 -7.53 -30.34 0.96
CA THR A 159 -6.55 -29.59 1.76
C THR A 159 -5.18 -29.49 1.10
N THR A 160 -4.85 -30.42 0.20
CA THR A 160 -3.58 -30.47 -0.52
C THR A 160 -3.80 -30.45 -2.05
N PRO A 161 -2.81 -29.96 -2.84
CA PRO A 161 -2.87 -30.01 -4.30
C PRO A 161 -3.08 -31.43 -4.83
N ALA A 162 -2.35 -32.42 -4.31
CA ALA A 162 -2.46 -33.82 -4.72
C ALA A 162 -3.88 -34.39 -4.54
N LYS A 163 -4.48 -34.20 -3.35
CA LYS A 163 -5.86 -34.62 -3.10
C LYS A 163 -6.89 -33.89 -3.98
N ARG A 164 -6.58 -32.66 -4.43
CA ARG A 164 -7.45 -31.94 -5.35
C ARG A 164 -7.40 -32.54 -6.74
N VAL A 165 -6.20 -32.87 -7.23
CA VAL A 165 -6.02 -33.54 -8.53
C VAL A 165 -6.73 -34.88 -8.54
N GLU A 166 -6.49 -35.75 -7.54
CA GLU A 166 -7.16 -37.03 -7.37
C GLU A 166 -8.69 -36.91 -7.42
N ARG A 167 -9.26 -35.96 -6.68
CA ARG A 167 -10.71 -35.75 -6.69
C ARG A 167 -11.25 -35.23 -8.02
N LEU A 168 -10.49 -34.38 -8.70
CA LEU A 168 -10.88 -33.89 -10.04
C LEU A 168 -10.85 -35.03 -11.05
N GLN A 169 -9.84 -35.90 -11.03
CA GLN A 169 -9.77 -37.07 -11.87
C GLN A 169 -10.95 -38.02 -11.63
N ALA A 170 -11.32 -38.27 -10.37
CA ALA A 170 -12.49 -39.09 -10.04
C ALA A 170 -13.80 -38.46 -10.53
N LEU A 171 -13.95 -37.15 -10.49
CA LEU A 171 -15.12 -36.43 -11.01
C LEU A 171 -15.18 -36.44 -12.55
N PHE A 172 -14.04 -36.30 -13.21
CA PHE A 172 -13.94 -36.34 -14.68
C PHE A 172 -14.19 -37.74 -15.23
N GLY A 173 -13.79 -38.81 -14.50
CA GLY A 173 -14.14 -40.19 -14.87
C GLY A 173 -15.66 -40.44 -14.91
N GLN A 174 -16.45 -39.64 -14.17
CA GLN A 174 -17.92 -39.72 -14.24
C GLN A 174 -18.51 -38.86 -15.36
N ARG A 175 -17.76 -37.85 -15.85
CA ARG A 175 -18.20 -36.87 -16.83
C ARG A 175 -17.07 -36.44 -17.73
N PRO A 176 -16.63 -37.32 -18.68
CA PRO A 176 -15.46 -37.05 -19.55
C PRO A 176 -15.59 -35.76 -20.38
N GLU A 177 -16.82 -35.39 -20.78
CA GLU A 177 -17.11 -34.19 -21.51
C GLU A 177 -16.73 -32.89 -20.75
N LEU A 178 -16.76 -32.91 -19.41
CA LEU A 178 -16.36 -31.79 -18.57
C LEU A 178 -14.84 -31.67 -18.45
N GLU A 179 -14.10 -32.78 -18.58
CA GLU A 179 -12.64 -32.77 -18.50
C GLU A 179 -12.07 -31.86 -19.59
N ALA A 180 -12.47 -32.06 -20.84
CA ALA A 180 -12.00 -31.26 -21.97
C ALA A 180 -12.25 -29.74 -21.77
N VAL A 181 -13.39 -29.39 -21.20
CA VAL A 181 -13.77 -27.99 -20.94
C VAL A 181 -13.01 -27.39 -19.76
N LEU A 182 -12.77 -28.17 -18.69
CA LEU A 182 -12.22 -27.67 -17.44
C LEU A 182 -10.68 -27.80 -17.30
N VAL A 183 -10.03 -28.63 -18.12
CA VAL A 183 -8.56 -28.83 -18.10
C VAL A 183 -7.78 -27.52 -18.20
N PRO A 184 -8.09 -26.55 -19.09
CA PRO A 184 -7.37 -25.28 -19.13
C PRO A 184 -7.43 -24.52 -17.83
N LEU A 185 -8.58 -24.51 -17.15
CA LEU A 185 -8.76 -23.86 -15.86
C LEU A 185 -7.99 -24.57 -14.74
N VAL A 186 -7.99 -25.92 -14.73
CA VAL A 186 -7.27 -26.74 -13.76
C VAL A 186 -5.76 -26.57 -13.90
N THR A 187 -5.25 -26.54 -15.13
CA THR A 187 -3.82 -26.31 -15.44
C THR A 187 -3.38 -24.92 -14.97
N SER A 188 -4.15 -23.89 -15.30
CA SER A 188 -3.89 -22.53 -14.85
C SER A 188 -3.92 -22.41 -13.33
N LEU A 189 -4.86 -23.08 -12.67
CA LEU A 189 -4.97 -23.12 -11.20
C LEU A 189 -3.72 -23.75 -10.55
N ALA A 190 -3.22 -24.86 -11.11
CA ALA A 190 -2.01 -25.51 -10.64
C ALA A 190 -0.77 -24.63 -10.79
N ALA A 191 -0.64 -23.94 -11.93
CA ALA A 191 0.44 -22.97 -12.16
C ALA A 191 0.41 -21.82 -11.16
N LEU A 192 -0.77 -21.21 -10.93
CA LEU A 192 -0.94 -20.14 -9.95
C LEU A 192 -0.62 -20.60 -8.52
N GLU A 193 -1.00 -21.83 -8.16
CA GLU A 193 -0.69 -22.39 -6.86
C GLU A 193 0.83 -22.55 -6.67
N ALA A 194 1.53 -23.11 -7.66
CA ALA A 194 2.98 -23.27 -7.62
C ALA A 194 3.71 -21.91 -7.50
N GLN A 195 3.32 -20.92 -8.29
CA GLN A 195 3.91 -19.58 -8.26
C GLN A 195 3.62 -18.85 -6.93
N SER A 196 2.40 -18.98 -6.41
CA SER A 196 2.01 -18.40 -5.12
C SER A 196 2.81 -19.02 -3.97
N ALA A 197 3.02 -20.33 -4.01
CA ALA A 197 3.84 -21.05 -3.02
C ALA A 197 5.31 -20.65 -3.11
N ALA A 198 5.88 -20.54 -4.32
CA ALA A 198 7.26 -20.11 -4.54
C ALA A 198 7.47 -18.66 -4.03
N SER A 199 6.58 -17.74 -4.40
CA SER A 199 6.62 -16.35 -3.92
C SER A 199 6.52 -16.27 -2.39
N SER A 200 5.67 -17.09 -1.77
CA SER A 200 5.53 -17.14 -0.32
C SER A 200 6.77 -17.69 0.39
N ARG A 201 7.44 -18.71 -0.19
CA ARG A 201 8.71 -19.24 0.34
C ARG A 201 9.83 -18.18 0.27
N GLU A 202 9.92 -17.47 -0.85
CA GLU A 202 10.91 -16.40 -1.04
C GLU A 202 10.72 -15.26 -0.01
N LEU A 203 9.50 -14.79 0.19
CA LEU A 203 9.21 -13.77 1.21
C LEU A 203 9.53 -14.28 2.63
N LYS A 204 9.26 -15.55 2.94
CA LYS A 204 9.61 -16.15 4.23
C LYS A 204 11.12 -16.16 4.43
N ARG A 205 11.89 -16.56 3.42
CA ARG A 205 13.36 -16.58 3.45
C ARG A 205 13.93 -15.17 3.67
N ARG A 206 13.43 -14.18 2.92
CA ARG A 206 13.84 -12.77 3.07
C ARG A 206 13.52 -12.21 4.46
N ALA A 207 12.32 -12.45 4.95
CA ALA A 207 11.92 -11.99 6.28
C ALA A 207 12.77 -12.63 7.40
N ALA A 208 13.17 -13.89 7.24
CA ALA A 208 14.03 -14.56 8.22
C ALA A 208 15.48 -14.03 8.21
N ALA A 209 15.97 -13.62 7.04
CA ALA A 209 17.31 -13.03 6.88
C ALA A 209 17.39 -11.55 7.28
N ASP A 210 16.27 -10.87 7.41
CA ASP A 210 16.21 -9.45 7.73
C ASP A 210 16.05 -9.24 9.25
N PRO A 211 17.00 -8.56 9.93
CA PRO A 211 16.98 -8.43 11.39
C PRO A 211 15.76 -7.65 11.92
N VAL A 212 15.26 -6.68 11.15
CA VAL A 212 14.04 -5.94 11.52
C VAL A 212 12.83 -6.86 11.43
N CYS A 213 12.67 -7.57 10.32
CA CYS A 213 11.55 -8.51 10.15
C CYS A 213 11.61 -9.64 11.18
N ALA A 214 12.80 -10.20 11.48
CA ALA A 214 12.97 -11.22 12.50
C ALA A 214 12.49 -10.72 13.88
N ARG A 215 12.86 -9.50 14.25
CA ARG A 215 12.40 -8.85 15.47
C ARG A 215 10.86 -8.64 15.48
N LEU A 216 10.29 -8.12 14.40
CA LEU A 216 8.84 -7.92 14.30
C LEU A 216 8.05 -9.24 14.36
N MET A 217 8.60 -10.33 13.84
CA MET A 217 7.99 -11.66 13.89
C MET A 217 7.99 -12.28 15.31
N THR A 218 8.69 -11.71 16.29
CA THR A 218 8.56 -12.12 17.69
C THR A 218 7.18 -11.79 18.25
N VAL A 219 6.46 -10.82 17.66
CA VAL A 219 5.11 -10.44 18.08
C VAL A 219 4.11 -11.51 17.64
N PRO A 220 3.30 -12.06 18.58
CA PRO A 220 2.33 -13.09 18.25
C PRO A 220 1.30 -12.61 17.22
N GLY A 221 1.07 -13.43 16.19
CA GLY A 221 0.20 -13.11 15.07
C GLY A 221 0.88 -12.40 13.90
N VAL A 222 2.13 -11.94 14.05
CA VAL A 222 2.90 -11.31 12.99
C VAL A 222 3.74 -12.35 12.26
N GLY A 223 3.36 -12.67 11.04
CA GLY A 223 4.12 -13.57 10.16
C GLY A 223 5.02 -12.81 9.19
N PRO A 224 5.81 -13.55 8.36
CA PRO A 224 6.78 -12.98 7.42
C PRO A 224 6.21 -11.90 6.50
N VAL A 225 5.05 -12.15 5.90
CA VAL A 225 4.38 -11.20 5.00
C VAL A 225 3.99 -9.92 5.75
N ASN A 226 3.47 -10.05 6.98
CA ASN A 226 3.06 -8.89 7.77
C ASN A 226 4.28 -8.07 8.22
N ALA A 227 5.37 -8.73 8.64
CA ALA A 227 6.62 -8.08 9.03
C ALA A 227 7.25 -7.31 7.86
N MET A 228 7.40 -7.95 6.70
CA MET A 228 7.90 -7.30 5.49
C MET A 228 7.00 -6.16 5.02
N THR A 229 5.66 -6.34 5.09
CA THR A 229 4.73 -5.26 4.74
C THR A 229 4.86 -4.09 5.68
N PHE A 230 5.00 -4.33 6.97
CA PHE A 230 5.21 -3.26 7.96
C PHE A 230 6.52 -2.51 7.68
N LYS A 231 7.63 -3.23 7.52
CA LYS A 231 8.94 -2.66 7.19
C LYS A 231 8.88 -1.83 5.91
N ALA A 232 8.40 -2.41 4.81
CA ALA A 232 8.33 -1.74 3.51
C ALA A 232 7.31 -0.58 3.46
N SER A 233 6.35 -0.51 4.38
CA SER A 233 5.40 0.61 4.46
C SER A 233 5.94 1.75 5.31
N VAL A 234 6.55 1.46 6.43
CA VAL A 234 7.17 2.42 7.35
C VAL A 234 8.51 2.90 6.81
N GLU A 235 9.37 2.00 6.34
CA GLU A 235 10.71 2.17 5.78
C GLU A 235 11.74 2.68 6.78
N ASP A 236 11.45 3.78 7.44
CA ASP A 236 12.24 4.36 8.53
C ASP A 236 11.32 4.68 9.71
N PRO A 237 11.54 4.07 10.90
CA PRO A 237 10.73 4.34 12.08
C PRO A 237 10.92 5.76 12.61
N GLY A 238 12.04 6.42 12.31
CA GLY A 238 12.33 7.81 12.71
C GLY A 238 11.38 8.84 12.09
N ARG A 239 10.69 8.49 11.01
CA ARG A 239 9.67 9.33 10.36
C ARG A 239 8.43 9.58 11.24
N PHE A 240 8.24 8.81 12.28
CA PHE A 240 7.08 8.89 13.15
C PHE A 240 7.52 9.22 14.57
N ALA A 241 7.07 10.33 15.10
CA ALA A 241 7.40 10.74 16.45
C ALA A 241 6.87 9.74 17.50
N ARG A 242 5.67 9.19 17.25
CA ARG A 242 5.00 8.24 18.15
C ARG A 242 4.47 7.04 17.36
N GLY A 243 4.40 5.89 18.01
CA GLY A 243 3.87 4.66 17.42
C GLY A 243 2.40 4.77 16.98
N GLU A 244 1.60 5.59 17.63
CA GLU A 244 0.20 5.87 17.28
C GLU A 244 0.08 6.52 15.90
N ASP A 245 1.07 7.29 15.47
CA ASP A 245 1.10 7.97 14.19
C ASP A 245 1.18 6.96 13.03
N VAL A 246 1.81 5.79 13.24
CA VAL A 246 1.79 4.68 12.28
C VAL A 246 0.38 4.12 12.11
N GLY A 247 -0.41 4.06 13.18
CA GLY A 247 -1.83 3.69 13.11
C GLY A 247 -2.66 4.68 12.29
N ALA A 248 -2.37 5.98 12.42
CA ALA A 248 -2.98 7.03 11.61
C ALA A 248 -2.55 6.94 10.14
N PHE A 249 -1.24 6.72 9.89
CA PHE A 249 -0.68 6.51 8.56
C PHE A 249 -1.29 5.30 7.86
N ALA A 250 -1.62 4.22 8.59
CA ALA A 250 -2.37 3.06 8.07
C ALA A 250 -3.87 3.34 7.88
N GLY A 251 -4.38 4.51 8.30
CA GLY A 251 -5.81 4.85 8.24
C GLY A 251 -6.68 4.03 9.20
N LEU A 252 -6.12 3.59 10.34
CA LEU A 252 -6.81 2.84 11.39
C LEU A 252 -7.43 3.74 12.47
N VAL A 253 -7.30 5.06 12.35
CA VAL A 253 -7.94 6.03 13.25
C VAL A 253 -9.34 6.39 12.77
N PRO A 254 -10.28 6.68 13.68
CA PRO A 254 -11.61 7.14 13.31
C PRO A 254 -11.58 8.48 12.55
N ARG A 255 -12.52 8.67 11.66
CA ARG A 255 -12.83 10.02 11.16
C ARG A 255 -13.45 10.81 12.30
N ARG A 256 -13.06 12.06 12.43
CA ARG A 256 -13.64 12.99 13.39
C ARG A 256 -14.39 14.07 12.61
N PHE A 257 -15.60 14.34 13.00
CA PHE A 257 -16.42 15.41 12.50
C PHE A 257 -16.71 16.32 13.68
N GLN A 258 -16.08 17.49 13.66
CA GLN A 258 -16.26 18.49 14.71
C GLN A 258 -16.72 19.79 14.07
N SER A 259 -17.86 20.30 14.53
CA SER A 259 -18.42 21.59 14.13
C SER A 259 -19.15 22.17 15.34
N GLY A 260 -18.69 23.29 15.85
CA GLY A 260 -19.17 23.88 17.09
C GLY A 260 -19.09 22.87 18.26
N GLU A 261 -20.20 22.68 18.95
CA GLU A 261 -20.31 21.72 20.06
C GLU A 261 -20.42 20.25 19.62
N ARG A 262 -20.61 19.99 18.34
CA ARG A 262 -20.75 18.62 17.81
C ARG A 262 -19.38 17.99 17.58
N ASP A 263 -19.04 16.92 18.33
CA ASP A 263 -17.85 16.09 18.10
C ASP A 263 -18.28 14.63 17.91
N THR A 264 -18.33 14.17 16.68
CA THR A 264 -18.73 12.79 16.36
C THR A 264 -17.57 11.99 15.77
N LYS A 265 -17.41 10.76 16.27
CA LYS A 265 -16.40 9.81 15.76
C LYS A 265 -17.07 8.81 14.82
N GLY A 266 -16.60 8.80 13.57
CA GLY A 266 -17.07 7.87 12.55
C GLY A 266 -16.29 6.55 12.52
N ARG A 267 -16.44 5.82 11.41
CA ARG A 267 -15.62 4.64 11.10
C ARG A 267 -14.17 5.06 10.87
N ILE A 268 -13.24 4.08 10.82
CA ILE A 268 -11.84 4.35 10.49
C ILE A 268 -11.72 5.11 9.16
N SER A 269 -10.74 6.00 9.08
CA SER A 269 -10.58 6.92 7.96
C SER A 269 -10.31 6.19 6.63
N LYS A 270 -9.64 5.03 6.69
CA LYS A 270 -9.09 4.30 5.53
C LYS A 270 -8.18 5.19 4.65
N ALA A 271 -7.85 6.38 5.11
CA ALA A 271 -6.96 7.31 4.46
C ALA A 271 -5.52 6.93 4.82
N GLY A 272 -4.76 6.37 3.86
CA GLY A 272 -3.39 5.94 4.09
C GLY A 272 -3.06 4.62 3.41
N ASP A 273 -1.95 4.00 3.81
CA ASP A 273 -1.44 2.78 3.18
C ASP A 273 -2.41 1.59 3.39
N ALA A 274 -3.06 1.17 2.32
CA ALA A 274 -4.04 0.08 2.34
C ALA A 274 -3.39 -1.29 2.59
N MET A 275 -2.17 -1.49 2.07
CA MET A 275 -1.43 -2.74 2.24
C MET A 275 -1.00 -2.92 3.70
N LEU A 276 -0.48 -1.86 4.33
CA LEU A 276 -0.15 -1.85 5.76
C LEU A 276 -1.39 -2.11 6.63
N ARG A 277 -2.49 -1.42 6.33
CA ARG A 277 -3.75 -1.60 7.08
C ARG A 277 -4.26 -3.03 7.00
N HIS A 278 -4.20 -3.64 5.82
CA HIS A 278 -4.58 -5.04 5.62
C HIS A 278 -3.68 -5.99 6.41
N ALA A 279 -2.36 -5.83 6.32
CA ALA A 279 -1.38 -6.65 7.03
C ALA A 279 -1.58 -6.57 8.57
N LEU A 280 -1.77 -5.38 9.10
CA LEU A 280 -2.05 -5.18 10.53
C LEU A 280 -3.38 -5.82 10.96
N TYR A 281 -4.41 -5.74 10.13
CA TYR A 281 -5.68 -6.41 10.40
C TYR A 281 -5.55 -7.94 10.39
N GLU A 282 -4.81 -8.51 9.44
CA GLU A 282 -4.56 -9.95 9.38
C GLU A 282 -3.67 -10.43 10.54
N ALA A 283 -2.68 -9.64 10.97
CA ALA A 283 -1.91 -9.92 12.17
C ALA A 283 -2.80 -9.93 13.43
N ALA A 284 -3.70 -8.95 13.56
CA ALA A 284 -4.67 -8.90 14.66
C ALA A 284 -5.65 -10.08 14.61
N ASN A 285 -6.12 -10.46 13.43
CA ASN A 285 -6.97 -11.62 13.24
C ASN A 285 -6.25 -12.92 13.64
N SER A 286 -4.99 -13.08 13.22
CA SER A 286 -4.15 -14.22 13.60
C SER A 286 -3.92 -14.28 15.11
N LEU A 287 -3.60 -13.15 15.75
CA LEU A 287 -3.42 -13.05 17.20
C LEU A 287 -4.67 -13.49 17.97
N LEU A 288 -5.85 -13.02 17.56
CA LEU A 288 -7.09 -13.30 18.30
C LEU A 288 -7.66 -14.70 18.02
N ALA A 289 -7.50 -15.21 16.79
CA ALA A 289 -8.15 -16.45 16.37
C ALA A 289 -7.24 -17.70 16.39
N ARG A 290 -5.91 -17.53 16.22
CA ARG A 290 -4.99 -18.66 16.01
C ARG A 290 -3.95 -18.84 17.11
N VAL A 291 -3.51 -17.74 17.74
CA VAL A 291 -2.49 -17.81 18.79
C VAL A 291 -3.12 -18.39 20.05
N LYS A 292 -2.54 -19.51 20.54
CA LYS A 292 -3.02 -20.21 21.75
C LYS A 292 -2.39 -19.65 23.03
N ARG A 293 -1.09 -19.31 22.95
CA ARG A 293 -0.38 -18.73 24.10
C ARG A 293 -0.95 -17.36 24.45
N ASP A 294 -1.15 -17.12 25.73
CA ASP A 294 -1.76 -15.88 26.20
C ASP A 294 -0.77 -14.71 26.26
N CYS A 295 -1.28 -13.50 26.09
CA CYS A 295 -0.56 -12.23 26.32
C CYS A 295 -1.56 -11.09 26.58
N ALA A 296 -1.09 -10.03 27.21
CA ALA A 296 -1.94 -8.88 27.58
C ALA A 296 -2.73 -8.29 26.39
N LEU A 297 -2.10 -8.16 25.20
CA LEU A 297 -2.76 -7.63 24.01
C LEU A 297 -3.88 -8.56 23.52
N ARG A 298 -3.68 -9.88 23.60
CA ARG A 298 -4.69 -10.88 23.22
C ARG A 298 -5.88 -10.84 24.19
N ARG A 299 -5.62 -10.88 25.51
CA ARG A 299 -6.67 -10.76 26.56
C ARG A 299 -7.52 -9.53 26.36
N TRP A 300 -6.88 -8.37 26.21
CA TRP A 300 -7.56 -7.11 25.94
C TRP A 300 -8.41 -7.15 24.66
N GLY A 301 -7.87 -7.70 23.58
CA GLY A 301 -8.59 -7.82 22.32
C GLY A 301 -9.79 -8.76 22.37
N LEU A 302 -9.70 -9.88 23.10
CA LEU A 302 -10.81 -10.81 23.32
C LEU A 302 -11.91 -10.19 24.18
N ALA A 303 -11.58 -9.51 25.27
CA ALA A 303 -12.55 -8.77 26.09
C ALA A 303 -13.27 -7.68 25.28
N LEU A 304 -12.52 -6.95 24.43
CA LEU A 304 -13.12 -5.97 23.52
C LEU A 304 -14.06 -6.63 22.48
N ALA A 305 -13.74 -7.85 22.03
CA ALA A 305 -14.59 -8.57 21.07
C ALA A 305 -15.95 -8.94 21.67
N GLN A 306 -16.00 -9.27 22.97
CA GLN A 306 -17.25 -9.54 23.68
C GLN A 306 -18.17 -8.30 23.75
N THR A 307 -17.59 -7.12 23.98
CA THR A 307 -18.39 -5.88 24.19
C THR A 307 -18.67 -5.10 22.92
N LYS A 308 -17.77 -5.08 21.94
CA LYS A 308 -17.84 -4.26 20.71
C LYS A 308 -17.91 -5.07 19.42
N GLY A 309 -17.84 -6.40 19.53
CA GLY A 309 -17.87 -7.36 18.42
C GLY A 309 -16.50 -7.57 17.78
N ALA A 310 -16.32 -8.75 17.18
CA ALA A 310 -15.03 -9.23 16.69
C ALA A 310 -14.37 -8.33 15.62
N LYS A 311 -15.16 -7.72 14.71
CA LYS A 311 -14.61 -6.83 13.66
C LYS A 311 -13.98 -5.56 14.25
N ARG A 312 -14.64 -4.93 15.23
CA ARG A 312 -14.14 -3.72 15.89
C ARG A 312 -12.92 -4.03 16.76
N ALA A 313 -12.93 -5.16 17.47
CA ALA A 313 -11.80 -5.64 18.25
C ALA A 313 -10.55 -5.84 17.38
N ARG A 314 -10.65 -6.51 16.21
CA ARG A 314 -9.52 -6.67 15.29
C ARG A 314 -8.94 -5.33 14.83
N VAL A 315 -9.77 -4.35 14.50
CA VAL A 315 -9.30 -3.01 14.11
C VAL A 315 -8.58 -2.32 15.26
N ALA A 316 -9.09 -2.41 16.49
CA ALA A 316 -8.46 -1.81 17.66
C ALA A 316 -7.12 -2.49 18.00
N VAL A 317 -7.06 -3.83 17.92
CA VAL A 317 -5.81 -4.59 18.06
C VAL A 317 -4.81 -4.25 16.96
N ALA A 318 -5.25 -4.14 15.69
CA ALA A 318 -4.41 -3.74 14.57
C ALA A 318 -3.75 -2.36 14.81
N ARG A 319 -4.50 -1.41 15.37
CA ARG A 319 -3.97 -0.09 15.75
C ARG A 319 -2.93 -0.19 16.88
N LYS A 320 -3.14 -1.01 17.90
CA LYS A 320 -2.16 -1.26 18.95
C LYS A 320 -0.92 -2.00 18.43
N LEU A 321 -1.12 -2.96 17.50
CA LEU A 321 -0.01 -3.63 16.83
C LEU A 321 0.86 -2.65 16.04
N ALA A 322 0.27 -1.66 15.37
CA ALA A 322 1.04 -0.65 14.66
C ALA A 322 2.01 0.11 15.60
N ALA A 323 1.52 0.55 16.75
CA ALA A 323 2.35 1.22 17.75
C ALA A 323 3.41 0.27 18.35
N LEU A 324 3.03 -0.95 18.69
CA LEU A 324 3.95 -1.96 19.24
C LEU A 324 5.09 -2.28 18.27
N LEU A 325 4.79 -2.59 17.00
CA LEU A 325 5.78 -2.90 15.99
C LEU A 325 6.74 -1.73 15.75
N HIS A 326 6.23 -0.51 15.73
CA HIS A 326 7.05 0.69 15.61
C HIS A 326 8.00 0.83 16.82
N THR A 327 7.50 0.67 18.03
CA THR A 327 8.31 0.74 19.25
C THR A 327 9.42 -0.32 19.23
N LEU A 328 9.10 -1.58 18.94
CA LEU A 328 10.09 -2.67 18.90
C LEU A 328 11.16 -2.42 17.83
N TRP A 329 10.78 -1.85 16.68
CA TRP A 329 11.75 -1.48 15.67
C TRP A 329 12.66 -0.34 16.12
N ARG A 330 12.08 0.73 16.66
CA ARG A 330 12.81 1.93 17.06
C ARG A 330 13.76 1.68 18.25
N THR A 331 13.34 0.83 19.21
CA THR A 331 14.12 0.51 20.41
C THR A 331 15.00 -0.73 20.24
N GLU A 332 14.95 -1.36 19.07
CA GLU A 332 15.68 -2.59 18.76
C GLU A 332 15.42 -3.77 19.70
N THR A 333 14.27 -3.79 20.35
CA THR A 333 13.86 -4.84 21.31
C THR A 333 12.93 -5.87 20.69
N SER A 334 12.86 -7.06 21.27
CA SER A 334 11.92 -8.12 20.90
C SER A 334 10.70 -8.13 21.81
N PHE A 335 9.61 -8.75 21.33
CA PHE A 335 8.39 -8.89 22.10
C PHE A 335 8.62 -9.72 23.36
N ARG A 336 8.17 -9.21 24.50
CA ARG A 336 8.19 -9.92 25.79
C ARG A 336 6.80 -10.46 26.07
N TRP A 337 6.74 -11.76 26.33
CA TRP A 337 5.52 -12.42 26.80
C TRP A 337 5.31 -12.07 28.28
N ALA A 338 4.18 -11.43 28.59
CA ALA A 338 3.76 -11.11 29.93
C ALA A 338 2.39 -11.72 30.22
#